data_35522d65f1faabb9570e1028e19ce3f3
#
_entry.id   35522d65f1faabb9570e1028e19ce3f3
#
_cell.length_a   1.000
_cell.length_b   1.000
_cell.length_c   1.000
_cell.angle_alpha   90.00
_cell.angle_beta   90.00
_cell.angle_gamma   90.00
#
_symmetry.space_group_name_H-M   'P 1'
#
loop_
_entity.id
_entity.type
_entity.pdbx_description
1 polymer ?
#
loop_
_entity_poly.entity_id
_entity_poly.type
_entity_poly.pdbx_seq_one_letter_code
_entity_poly.pdbx_strand_id
1 'polypeptide(L)'
;MGLPANDFRYTLASGRTGTLYGIRANYTLVFFNNPDCGMCERIRAEIVASPLLSEMIRAGRLEVLALYPDEDLTAWRAHAPQVPSSWINAYDAGARISKEELYDLKAIPSMYLLDRDKRVLAKDAFEVGYIEWLLDRQPQ
;
A
#
# COMPACT_ATOMS: atom_id res chain seq x y z
N MET A 1 -2.31 3.84 17.33
CA MET A 1 -3.24 2.87 16.71
C MET A 1 -4.64 3.41 16.81
N GLY A 2 -5.44 3.25 15.76
CA GLY A 2 -6.77 3.84 15.70
C GLY A 2 -6.80 5.33 15.39
N LEU A 3 -5.64 5.97 15.23
CA LEU A 3 -5.57 7.36 14.81
C LEU A 3 -5.76 7.47 13.30
N PRO A 4 -6.28 8.62 12.81
CA PRO A 4 -6.39 8.83 11.37
C PRO A 4 -5.01 8.86 10.72
N ALA A 5 -4.88 8.18 9.58
CA ALA A 5 -3.67 8.25 8.78
C ALA A 5 -3.57 9.62 8.12
N ASN A 6 -2.34 10.07 7.87
CA ASN A 6 -2.12 11.29 7.12
C ASN A 6 -2.49 11.07 5.66
N ASP A 7 -3.30 11.96 5.10
CA ASP A 7 -3.66 11.91 3.69
C ASP A 7 -2.49 12.33 2.82
N PHE A 8 -2.46 11.85 1.59
CA PHE A 8 -1.47 12.25 0.60
C PHE A 8 -2.00 12.01 -0.80
N ARG A 9 -1.37 12.67 -1.76
CA ARG A 9 -1.68 12.47 -3.18
C ARG A 9 -0.71 11.45 -3.76
N TYR A 10 -1.22 10.54 -4.57
CA TYR A 10 -0.40 9.62 -5.33
C TYR A 10 -0.58 9.87 -6.82
N THR A 11 0.39 9.45 -7.62
CA THR A 11 0.38 9.64 -9.07
C THR A 11 0.56 8.29 -9.76
N LEU A 12 -0.31 8.01 -10.72
CA LEU A 12 -0.25 6.79 -11.52
C LEU A 12 0.71 6.96 -12.70
N ALA A 13 1.05 5.83 -13.36
CA ALA A 13 1.91 5.86 -14.54
C ALA A 13 1.33 6.73 -15.67
N SER A 14 0.00 6.84 -15.73
CA SER A 14 -0.68 7.67 -16.72
C SER A 14 -0.57 9.17 -16.45
N GLY A 15 -0.10 9.55 -15.27
CA GLY A 15 -0.08 10.93 -14.80
C GLY A 15 -1.34 11.33 -14.04
N ARG A 16 -2.36 10.47 -14.03
CA ARG A 16 -3.57 10.73 -13.23
C ARG A 16 -3.24 10.62 -11.75
N THR A 17 -3.92 11.40 -10.95
CA THR A 17 -3.68 11.46 -9.50
C THR A 17 -4.89 11.00 -8.71
N GLY A 18 -4.65 10.57 -7.49
CA GLY A 18 -5.67 10.28 -6.51
C GLY A 18 -5.16 10.61 -5.13
N THR A 19 -6.00 10.43 -4.12
CA THR A 19 -5.60 10.63 -2.73
C THR A 19 -5.89 9.38 -1.93
N LEU A 20 -5.15 9.20 -0.84
CA LEU A 20 -5.41 8.07 0.05
C LEU A 20 -6.86 8.08 0.52
N TYR A 21 -7.37 9.24 0.95
CA TYR A 21 -8.74 9.35 1.45
C TYR A 21 -9.79 9.19 0.37
N GLY A 22 -9.40 9.28 -0.90
CA GLY A 22 -10.29 9.03 -2.03
C GLY A 22 -10.52 7.54 -2.32
N ILE A 23 -9.70 6.67 -1.74
CA ILE A 23 -9.87 5.22 -1.91
C ILE A 23 -11.08 4.76 -1.09
N ARG A 24 -12.04 4.11 -1.77
CA ARG A 24 -13.31 3.72 -1.16
C ARG A 24 -13.43 2.21 -1.03
N ALA A 25 -12.65 1.65 -0.14
CA ALA A 25 -12.74 0.24 0.21
C ALA A 25 -12.98 0.12 1.71
N ASN A 26 -13.42 -1.04 2.16
CA ASN A 26 -13.58 -1.29 3.59
C ASN A 26 -12.24 -1.20 4.30
N TYR A 27 -11.18 -1.66 3.61
CA TYR A 27 -9.81 -1.61 4.13
C TYR A 27 -8.86 -1.21 3.02
N THR A 28 -7.79 -0.50 3.38
CA THR A 28 -6.72 -0.13 2.46
C THR A 28 -5.40 -0.60 3.03
N LEU A 29 -4.64 -1.32 2.23
CA LEU A 29 -3.29 -1.73 2.57
C LEU A 29 -2.33 -0.84 1.79
N VAL A 30 -1.65 0.06 2.49
CA VAL A 30 -0.63 0.90 1.88
C VAL A 30 0.69 0.15 1.97
N PHE A 31 1.20 -0.24 0.83
CA PHE A 31 2.44 -1.02 0.73
C PHE A 31 3.52 -0.12 0.16
N PHE A 32 4.39 0.39 1.04
CA PHE A 32 5.54 1.18 0.64
C PHE A 32 6.62 0.25 0.13
N ASN A 33 7.02 0.43 -1.13
CA ASN A 33 7.95 -0.50 -1.77
C ASN A 33 8.89 0.23 -2.73
N ASN A 34 10.00 -0.44 -3.07
CA ASN A 34 10.97 0.04 -4.06
C ASN A 34 11.09 -1.01 -5.16
N PRO A 35 11.42 -0.58 -6.41
CA PRO A 35 11.55 -1.52 -7.53
C PRO A 35 12.62 -2.60 -7.32
N ASP A 36 13.79 -2.20 -6.85
CA ASP A 36 14.92 -3.11 -6.68
C ASP A 36 15.05 -3.55 -5.23
N CYS A 37 14.04 -4.30 -4.76
CA CYS A 37 13.95 -4.67 -3.36
C CYS A 37 13.45 -6.11 -3.25
N GLY A 38 14.35 -7.02 -2.86
CA GLY A 38 14.01 -8.44 -2.73
C GLY A 38 12.93 -8.71 -1.71
N MET A 39 12.97 -8.01 -0.57
CA MET A 39 11.94 -8.16 0.46
C MET A 39 10.58 -7.63 -0.01
N CYS A 40 10.58 -6.58 -0.81
CA CYS A 40 9.34 -6.06 -1.40
C CYS A 40 8.72 -7.08 -2.35
N GLU A 41 9.54 -7.76 -3.16
CA GLU A 41 9.07 -8.80 -4.05
C GLU A 41 8.47 -9.97 -3.27
N ARG A 42 9.10 -10.35 -2.16
CA ARG A 42 8.58 -11.41 -1.30
C ARG A 42 7.21 -11.04 -0.75
N ILE A 43 7.07 -9.83 -0.21
CA ILE A 43 5.79 -9.36 0.34
C ILE A 43 4.72 -9.34 -0.75
N ARG A 44 5.04 -8.82 -1.93
CA ARG A 44 4.11 -8.79 -3.05
C ARG A 44 3.63 -10.21 -3.38
N ALA A 45 4.55 -11.15 -3.47
CA ALA A 45 4.22 -12.54 -3.78
C ALA A 45 3.35 -13.17 -2.68
N GLU A 46 3.61 -12.87 -1.42
CA GLU A 46 2.82 -13.38 -0.30
C GLU A 46 1.41 -12.80 -0.29
N ILE A 47 1.25 -11.52 -0.63
CA ILE A 47 -0.08 -10.92 -0.74
C ILE A 47 -0.85 -11.62 -1.86
N VAL A 48 -0.23 -11.79 -3.02
CA VAL A 48 -0.87 -12.44 -4.17
C VAL A 48 -1.26 -13.88 -3.85
N ALA A 49 -0.43 -14.58 -3.07
CA ALA A 49 -0.68 -15.98 -2.73
C ALA A 49 -1.69 -16.15 -1.59
N SER A 50 -2.05 -15.09 -0.89
CA SER A 50 -2.97 -15.17 0.24
C SER A 50 -4.42 -15.39 -0.22
N PRO A 51 -5.07 -16.50 0.14
CA PRO A 51 -6.48 -16.69 -0.21
C PRO A 51 -7.38 -15.62 0.39
N LEU A 52 -7.15 -15.23 1.64
CA LEU A 52 -7.98 -14.22 2.30
C LEU A 52 -7.85 -12.87 1.60
N LEU A 53 -6.62 -12.41 1.38
CA LEU A 53 -6.40 -11.09 0.77
C LEU A 53 -6.90 -11.06 -0.67
N SER A 54 -6.66 -12.13 -1.43
CA SER A 54 -7.12 -12.22 -2.82
C SER A 54 -8.64 -12.17 -2.90
N GLU A 55 -9.33 -12.86 -1.99
CA GLU A 55 -10.79 -12.84 -1.96
C GLU A 55 -11.32 -11.44 -1.63
N MET A 56 -10.72 -10.78 -0.65
CA MET A 56 -11.13 -9.44 -0.26
C MET A 56 -10.89 -8.43 -1.37
N ILE A 57 -9.77 -8.54 -2.09
CA ILE A 57 -9.48 -7.68 -3.23
C ILE A 57 -10.51 -7.89 -4.33
N ARG A 58 -10.80 -9.14 -4.66
CA ARG A 58 -11.77 -9.47 -5.71
C ARG A 58 -13.16 -8.96 -5.34
N ALA A 59 -13.52 -9.03 -4.07
CA ALA A 59 -14.82 -8.57 -3.58
C ALA A 59 -14.92 -7.04 -3.45
N GLY A 60 -13.82 -6.31 -3.68
CA GLY A 60 -13.79 -4.85 -3.53
C GLY A 60 -13.73 -4.39 -2.08
N ARG A 61 -13.43 -5.28 -1.14
CA ARG A 61 -13.35 -4.93 0.28
C ARG A 61 -11.97 -4.49 0.71
N LEU A 62 -10.93 -4.88 -0.02
CA LEU A 62 -9.55 -4.49 0.25
C LEU A 62 -8.96 -3.88 -1.01
N GLU A 63 -8.39 -2.69 -0.86
CA GLU A 63 -7.58 -2.09 -1.92
C GLU A 63 -6.12 -2.08 -1.49
N VAL A 64 -5.24 -2.54 -2.37
CA VAL A 64 -3.80 -2.45 -2.14
C VAL A 64 -3.25 -1.27 -2.92
N LEU A 65 -2.67 -0.32 -2.20
CA LEU A 65 -1.97 0.82 -2.79
C LEU A 65 -0.47 0.54 -2.68
N ALA A 66 0.12 0.13 -3.79
CA ALA A 66 1.57 -0.05 -3.86
C ALA A 66 2.19 1.31 -4.16
N LEU A 67 2.84 1.89 -3.17
CA LEU A 67 3.34 3.26 -3.24
C LEU A 67 4.86 3.29 -3.24
N TYR A 68 5.42 3.96 -4.23
CA TYR A 68 6.86 4.19 -4.34
C TYR A 68 7.16 5.59 -3.80
N PRO A 69 7.86 5.70 -2.67
CA PRO A 69 8.06 7.00 -2.01
C PRO A 69 9.31 7.75 -2.48
N ASP A 70 9.72 7.58 -3.73
CA ASP A 70 10.93 8.21 -4.25
C ASP A 70 10.65 8.79 -5.65
N GLU A 71 11.65 9.42 -6.23
CA GLU A 71 11.53 10.17 -7.48
C GLU A 71 12.19 9.52 -8.69
N ASP A 72 12.89 8.40 -8.53
CA ASP A 72 13.50 7.68 -9.67
C ASP A 72 12.42 6.87 -10.41
N LEU A 73 11.78 7.53 -11.35
CA LEU A 73 10.65 6.93 -12.08
C LEU A 73 11.09 5.92 -13.13
N THR A 74 12.34 5.95 -13.57
CA THR A 74 12.82 5.00 -14.57
C THR A 74 12.72 3.57 -14.05
N ALA A 75 13.28 3.32 -12.87
CA ALA A 75 13.22 2.01 -12.24
C ALA A 75 11.78 1.62 -11.89
N TRP A 76 10.99 2.58 -11.38
CA TRP A 76 9.60 2.33 -11.04
C TRP A 76 8.77 1.91 -12.26
N ARG A 77 8.94 2.60 -13.40
CA ARG A 77 8.21 2.28 -14.63
C ARG A 77 8.60 0.92 -15.19
N ALA A 78 9.89 0.58 -15.10
CA ALA A 78 10.38 -0.72 -15.56
C ALA A 78 9.79 -1.86 -14.73
N HIS A 79 9.53 -1.62 -13.46
CA HIS A 79 8.99 -2.61 -12.52
C HIS A 79 7.47 -2.75 -12.61
N ALA A 80 6.78 -1.74 -13.15
CA ALA A 80 5.32 -1.66 -13.12
C ALA A 80 4.60 -2.91 -13.63
N PRO A 81 5.07 -3.61 -14.70
CA PRO A 81 4.38 -4.81 -15.15
C PRO A 81 4.35 -5.96 -14.14
N GLN A 82 5.18 -5.91 -13.12
CA GLN A 82 5.23 -6.97 -12.10
C GLN A 82 4.22 -6.73 -10.97
N VAL A 83 3.62 -5.55 -10.92
CA VAL A 83 2.59 -5.23 -9.93
C VAL A 83 1.23 -5.69 -10.45
N PRO A 84 0.44 -6.43 -9.65
CA PRO A 84 -0.88 -6.86 -10.10
C PRO A 84 -1.74 -5.69 -10.58
N SER A 85 -2.44 -5.90 -11.68
CA SER A 85 -3.28 -4.85 -12.28
C SER A 85 -4.48 -4.47 -11.41
N SER A 86 -4.87 -5.34 -10.48
CA SER A 86 -5.95 -5.07 -9.54
C SER A 86 -5.54 -4.13 -8.40
N TRP A 87 -4.24 -3.86 -8.26
CA TRP A 87 -3.74 -2.93 -7.26
C TRP A 87 -3.64 -1.52 -7.85
N ILE A 88 -3.60 -0.52 -6.96
CA ILE A 88 -3.20 0.82 -7.37
C ILE A 88 -1.67 0.86 -7.28
N ASN A 89 -1.01 1.07 -8.43
CA ASN A 89 0.45 1.19 -8.48
C ASN A 89 0.79 2.65 -8.74
N ALA A 90 1.41 3.30 -7.78
CA ALA A 90 1.59 4.74 -7.81
C ALA A 90 2.92 5.17 -7.19
N TYR A 91 3.28 6.42 -7.41
CA TYR A 91 4.44 7.02 -6.78
C TYR A 91 4.06 8.32 -6.09
N ASP A 92 4.95 8.78 -5.20
CA ASP A 92 4.77 10.02 -4.46
C ASP A 92 5.53 11.14 -5.17
N ALA A 93 4.86 11.88 -6.03
CA ALA A 93 5.48 12.97 -6.77
C ALA A 93 6.01 14.03 -5.81
N GLY A 94 7.28 14.38 -5.99
CA GLY A 94 7.94 15.34 -5.10
C GLY A 94 8.42 14.73 -3.80
N ALA A 95 8.28 13.43 -3.60
CA ALA A 95 8.72 12.72 -2.38
C ALA A 95 8.20 13.38 -1.10
N ARG A 96 6.95 13.81 -1.11
CA ARG A 96 6.37 14.58 0.01
C ARG A 96 6.23 13.77 1.28
N ILE A 97 5.95 12.47 1.15
CA ILE A 97 5.79 11.61 2.33
C ILE A 97 7.09 11.57 3.12
N SER A 98 8.22 11.44 2.43
CA SER A 98 9.53 11.44 3.05
C SER A 98 9.92 12.82 3.56
N LYS A 99 9.77 13.86 2.73
CA LYS A 99 10.19 15.23 3.06
C LYS A 99 9.38 15.82 4.21
N GLU A 100 8.09 15.52 4.28
CA GLU A 100 7.19 16.04 5.31
C GLU A 100 6.98 15.05 6.45
N GLU A 101 7.67 13.93 6.42
CA GLU A 101 7.60 12.88 7.44
C GLU A 101 6.16 12.49 7.78
N LEU A 102 5.34 12.32 6.73
CA LEU A 102 3.93 12.00 6.89
C LEU A 102 3.70 10.61 7.51
N TYR A 103 4.64 9.69 7.29
CA TYR A 103 4.58 8.35 7.83
C TYR A 103 5.91 7.99 8.49
N ASP A 104 5.83 7.23 9.56
CA ASP A 104 7.00 6.74 10.27
C ASP A 104 7.52 5.49 9.55
N LEU A 105 8.36 5.71 8.54
CA LEU A 105 8.95 4.64 7.75
C LEU A 105 10.39 4.42 8.19
N LYS A 106 10.60 3.34 8.95
CA LYS A 106 11.94 3.00 9.41
C LYS A 106 12.76 2.32 8.33
N ALA A 107 12.09 1.60 7.44
CA ALA A 107 12.71 0.90 6.33
C ALA A 107 11.64 0.58 5.28
N ILE A 108 12.09 0.25 4.07
CA ILE A 108 11.25 -0.27 2.99
C ILE A 108 11.63 -1.74 2.85
N PRO A 109 10.68 -2.68 2.80
CA PRO A 109 9.22 -2.48 2.69
C PRO A 109 8.54 -2.14 4.02
N SER A 110 7.39 -1.51 3.93
CA SER A 110 6.55 -1.22 5.08
C SER A 110 5.09 -1.27 4.66
N MET A 111 4.23 -1.75 5.53
CA MET A 111 2.80 -1.79 5.27
C MET A 111 2.03 -1.08 6.38
N TYR A 112 1.02 -0.31 5.96
CA TYR A 112 0.03 0.27 6.87
C TYR A 112 -1.32 -0.27 6.48
N LEU A 113 -2.05 -0.84 7.43
CA LEU A 113 -3.42 -1.28 7.19
C LEU A 113 -4.37 -0.26 7.79
N LEU A 114 -5.33 0.18 6.99
CA LEU A 114 -6.30 1.21 7.38
C LEU A 114 -7.71 0.66 7.24
N ASP A 115 -8.60 1.12 8.11
CA ASP A 115 -10.01 0.78 8.01
C ASP A 115 -10.74 1.72 7.04
N ARG A 116 -12.05 1.61 6.97
CA ARG A 116 -12.88 2.42 6.07
C ARG A 116 -12.71 3.92 6.29
N ASP A 117 -12.50 4.33 7.52
CA ASP A 117 -12.34 5.74 7.90
C ASP A 117 -10.88 6.19 7.87
N LYS A 118 -10.00 5.36 7.30
CA LYS A 118 -8.57 5.60 7.20
C LYS A 118 -7.89 5.68 8.57
N ARG A 119 -8.46 4.99 9.57
CA ARG A 119 -7.81 4.82 10.86
C ARG A 119 -6.82 3.68 10.79
N VAL A 120 -5.70 3.84 11.46
CA VAL A 120 -4.59 2.89 11.39
C VAL A 120 -4.88 1.65 12.22
N LEU A 121 -4.95 0.49 11.57
CA LEU A 121 -5.06 -0.82 12.23
C LEU A 121 -3.69 -1.48 12.39
N ALA A 122 -2.77 -1.25 11.46
CA ALA A 122 -1.39 -1.70 11.56
C ALA A 122 -0.47 -0.60 11.07
N LYS A 123 0.63 -0.38 11.79
CA LYS A 123 1.61 0.64 11.51
C LYS A 123 2.96 0.00 11.25
N ASP A 124 3.57 0.36 10.13
CA ASP A 124 4.94 -0.05 9.77
C ASP A 124 5.14 -1.56 9.93
N ALA A 125 4.19 -2.33 9.39
CA ALA A 125 4.25 -3.78 9.41
C ALA A 125 5.08 -4.30 8.23
N PHE A 126 5.70 -5.46 8.40
CA PHE A 126 6.50 -6.08 7.35
C PHE A 126 6.22 -7.59 7.19
N GLU A 127 5.14 -8.07 7.81
CA GLU A 127 4.74 -9.46 7.68
C GLU A 127 3.29 -9.57 7.21
N VAL A 128 3.08 -10.24 6.09
CA VAL A 128 1.75 -10.42 5.51
C VAL A 128 0.85 -11.22 6.46
N GLY A 129 1.41 -12.21 7.16
CA GLY A 129 0.64 -12.99 8.12
C GLY A 129 -0.01 -12.14 9.21
N TYR A 130 0.65 -11.09 9.65
CA TYR A 130 0.08 -10.17 10.63
C TYR A 130 -1.12 -9.41 10.05
N ILE A 131 -1.02 -8.98 8.80
CA ILE A 131 -2.11 -8.30 8.10
C ILE A 131 -3.32 -9.25 7.98
N GLU A 132 -3.08 -10.50 7.58
CA GLU A 132 -4.14 -11.50 7.50
C GLU A 132 -4.80 -11.71 8.85
N TRP A 133 -4.00 -11.81 9.91
CA TRP A 133 -4.50 -12.00 11.27
C TRP A 133 -5.42 -10.85 11.70
N LEU A 134 -5.02 -9.62 11.41
CA LEU A 134 -5.84 -8.45 11.73
C LEU A 134 -7.14 -8.44 10.95
N LEU A 135 -7.09 -8.70 9.63
CA LEU A 135 -8.28 -8.66 8.79
C LEU A 135 -9.27 -9.78 9.14
N ASP A 136 -8.77 -10.94 9.54
CA ASP A 136 -9.62 -12.05 9.93
C ASP A 136 -10.47 -11.73 11.16
N ARG A 137 -10.02 -10.78 11.97
CA ARG A 137 -10.72 -10.36 13.20
C ARG A 137 -11.65 -9.18 13.00
N GLN A 138 -11.65 -8.55 11.84
CA GLN A 138 -12.50 -7.41 11.57
C GLN A 138 -13.92 -7.86 11.21
N PRO A 139 -14.94 -7.03 11.50
CA PRO A 139 -16.31 -7.31 11.03
C PRO A 139 -16.35 -7.41 9.51
N GLN A 140 -17.13 -8.34 9.01
CA GLN A 140 -17.27 -8.54 7.57
C GLN A 140 -18.50 -7.83 7.03
#